data_ac6414c5a95309e42e5362db9e62193b
#
_entry.id   ac6414c5a95309e42e5362db9e62193b
#
_cell.length_a   1.000
_cell.length_b   1.000
_cell.length_c   1.000
_cell.angle_alpha   90.00
_cell.angle_beta   90.00
_cell.angle_gamma   90.00
#
_symmetry.space_group_name_H-M   'P 1'
#
loop_
_entity.id
_entity.type
_entity.pdbx_description
1 polymer ?
#
loop_
_entity_poly.entity_id
_entity_poly.type
_entity_poly.pdbx_seq_one_letter_code
_entity_poly.pdbx_strand_id
1 'polypeptide(L)'
;MSLIRELTDYINAAFTGLWIQTHEPDEAERELVEQARTSGWTLAVWDLARGFRLPLVTEATVPEVHDPVGVLRVLPTLALPESLETGTSPATTLLVLPNFHRFLQSYEVVQTLFQTVTAGKQRRIFVVILSPATQVPVELEKQFVIIEHSLPTRE
;
A
#
# COMPACT_ATOMS: atom_id res chain seq x y z
N MET A 1 6.46 19.05 5.81
CA MET A 1 5.26 18.26 6.09
C MET A 1 5.65 16.81 6.28
N SER A 2 5.08 16.16 7.26
CA SER A 2 5.46 14.77 7.54
C SER A 2 4.84 13.81 6.53
N LEU A 3 5.52 12.69 6.35
CA LEU A 3 5.00 11.62 5.50
C LEU A 3 3.59 11.21 5.91
N ILE A 4 3.38 11.01 7.21
CA ILE A 4 2.11 10.51 7.71
C ILE A 4 0.98 11.48 7.45
N ARG A 5 1.24 12.78 7.59
CA ARG A 5 0.23 13.79 7.35
C ARG A 5 -0.19 13.83 5.88
N GLU A 6 0.79 13.80 4.97
CA GLU A 6 0.48 13.79 3.55
C GLU A 6 -0.25 12.51 3.17
N LEU A 7 0.22 11.36 3.67
CA LEU A 7 -0.42 10.09 3.40
C LEU A 7 -1.87 10.10 3.86
N THR A 8 -2.13 10.56 5.07
CA THR A 8 -3.47 10.59 5.63
C THR A 8 -4.38 11.49 4.82
N ASP A 9 -3.89 12.62 4.38
CA ASP A 9 -4.66 13.54 3.55
C ASP A 9 -5.07 12.87 2.22
N TYR A 10 -4.14 12.15 1.58
CA TYR A 10 -4.45 11.47 0.33
C TYR A 10 -5.41 10.30 0.53
N ILE A 11 -5.27 9.57 1.65
CA ILE A 11 -6.20 8.49 1.96
C ILE A 11 -7.61 9.05 2.18
N ASN A 12 -7.72 10.15 2.90
CA ASN A 12 -9.02 10.77 3.13
C ASN A 12 -9.64 11.28 1.83
N ALA A 13 -8.80 11.65 0.87
CA ALA A 13 -9.28 12.08 -0.45
C ALA A 13 -9.47 10.92 -1.42
N ALA A 14 -9.29 9.70 -0.97
CA ALA A 14 -9.48 8.47 -1.75
C ALA A 14 -8.52 8.30 -2.92
N PHE A 15 -7.28 8.75 -2.76
CA PHE A 15 -6.22 8.44 -3.71
C PHE A 15 -5.65 7.06 -3.39
N THR A 16 -6.00 6.07 -4.18
CA THR A 16 -5.73 4.67 -3.89
C THR A 16 -4.35 4.18 -4.34
N GLY A 17 -3.63 4.97 -5.11
CA GLY A 17 -2.25 4.65 -5.49
C GLY A 17 -1.31 5.66 -4.87
N LEU A 18 -0.46 5.19 -3.97
CA LEU A 18 0.47 6.07 -3.25
C LEU A 18 1.90 5.56 -3.44
N TRP A 19 2.76 6.41 -3.94
CA TRP A 19 4.15 6.05 -4.20
C TRP A 19 5.03 6.89 -3.28
N ILE A 20 5.63 6.24 -2.30
CA ILE A 20 6.47 6.95 -1.34
C ILE A 20 7.91 6.79 -1.76
N GLN A 21 8.55 7.91 -2.10
CA GLN A 21 9.96 7.91 -2.40
C GLN A 21 10.73 7.91 -1.09
N THR A 22 11.48 6.86 -0.85
CA THR A 22 12.24 6.73 0.39
C THR A 22 13.49 5.90 0.17
N HIS A 23 14.57 6.32 0.81
CA HIS A 23 15.81 5.53 0.87
C HIS A 23 15.85 4.67 2.15
N GLU A 24 14.84 4.80 3.00
CA GLU A 24 14.72 4.05 4.24
C GLU A 24 13.38 3.34 4.29
N PRO A 25 13.20 2.28 3.49
CA PRO A 25 11.89 1.63 3.41
C PRO A 25 11.46 1.01 4.74
N ASP A 26 12.40 0.53 5.55
CA ASP A 26 12.04 -0.04 6.85
C ASP A 26 11.49 1.03 7.79
N GLU A 27 12.06 2.22 7.76
CA GLU A 27 11.57 3.32 8.58
C GLU A 27 10.21 3.80 8.11
N ALA A 28 10.03 3.92 6.79
CA ALA A 28 8.73 4.31 6.25
C ALA A 28 7.67 3.27 6.59
N GLU A 29 8.01 1.99 6.47
CA GLU A 29 7.08 0.93 6.84
C GLU A 29 6.67 1.04 8.30
N ARG A 30 7.63 1.31 9.19
CA ARG A 30 7.37 1.44 10.63
C ARG A 30 6.40 2.58 10.90
N GLU A 31 6.57 3.72 10.23
CA GLU A 31 5.66 4.84 10.38
C GLU A 31 4.26 4.49 9.89
N LEU A 32 4.15 3.75 8.79
CA LEU A 32 2.86 3.34 8.26
C LEU A 32 2.15 2.36 9.19
N VAL A 33 2.89 1.41 9.76
CA VAL A 33 2.32 0.45 10.71
C VAL A 33 1.78 1.18 11.94
N GLU A 34 2.53 2.12 12.49
CA GLU A 34 2.08 2.87 13.65
C GLU A 34 0.85 3.70 13.34
N GLN A 35 0.80 4.34 12.17
CA GLN A 35 -0.37 5.11 11.79
C GLN A 35 -1.59 4.22 11.59
N ALA A 36 -1.40 3.05 10.99
CA ALA A 36 -2.50 2.11 10.79
C ALA A 36 -3.06 1.64 12.13
N ARG A 37 -2.18 1.38 13.09
CA ARG A 37 -2.61 0.99 14.43
C ARG A 37 -3.46 2.09 15.07
N THR A 38 -2.98 3.32 15.00
CA THR A 38 -3.66 4.47 15.60
C THR A 38 -5.01 4.73 14.95
N SER A 39 -5.08 4.57 13.63
CA SER A 39 -6.29 4.90 12.87
C SER A 39 -7.26 3.73 12.69
N GLY A 40 -6.87 2.54 13.15
CA GLY A 40 -7.71 1.36 12.99
C GLY A 40 -7.78 0.82 11.58
N TRP A 41 -6.74 1.04 10.78
CA TRP A 41 -6.68 0.54 9.41
C TRP A 41 -6.19 -0.90 9.38
N THR A 42 -6.64 -1.66 8.37
CA THR A 42 -6.06 -2.96 8.07
C THR A 42 -4.80 -2.72 7.24
N LEU A 43 -3.70 -3.37 7.60
CA LEU A 43 -2.44 -3.17 6.89
C LEU A 43 -1.77 -4.50 6.60
N ALA A 44 -1.40 -4.69 5.35
CA ALA A 44 -0.64 -5.84 4.90
C ALA A 44 0.65 -5.34 4.25
N VAL A 45 1.71 -6.15 4.36
CA VAL A 45 3.00 -5.84 3.74
C VAL A 45 3.44 -7.06 2.95
N TRP A 46 3.95 -6.84 1.76
CA TRP A 46 4.50 -7.94 0.97
C TRP A 46 5.81 -7.52 0.33
N ASP A 47 6.83 -8.37 0.49
CA ASP A 47 8.03 -8.27 -0.30
C ASP A 47 8.48 -9.68 -0.67
N LEU A 48 9.36 -9.76 -1.67
CA LEU A 48 9.77 -11.04 -2.20
C LEU A 48 10.52 -11.89 -1.17
N ALA A 49 11.29 -11.25 -0.31
CA ALA A 49 12.13 -11.96 0.65
C ALA A 49 11.33 -12.52 1.83
N ARG A 50 10.39 -11.76 2.36
CA ARG A 50 9.66 -12.11 3.57
C ARG A 50 8.24 -12.58 3.31
N GLY A 51 7.74 -12.41 2.10
CA GLY A 51 6.39 -12.79 1.75
C GLY A 51 5.33 -11.89 2.33
N PHE A 52 4.13 -12.42 2.47
CA PHE A 52 2.98 -11.67 2.93
C PHE A 52 2.97 -11.60 4.45
N ARG A 53 2.77 -10.40 5.00
CA ARG A 53 2.75 -10.18 6.44
C ARG A 53 1.58 -9.31 6.85
N LEU A 54 1.04 -9.56 8.04
CA LEU A 54 0.03 -8.72 8.66
C LEU A 54 0.60 -8.24 10.00
N PRO A 55 1.37 -7.15 9.99
CA PRO A 55 2.13 -6.74 11.20
C PRO A 55 1.28 -6.41 12.42
N LEU A 56 0.01 -6.05 12.22
CA LEU A 56 -0.86 -5.66 13.32
C LEU A 56 -1.69 -6.82 13.86
N VAL A 57 -1.57 -8.00 13.27
CA VAL A 57 -2.33 -9.19 13.68
C VAL A 57 -1.34 -10.24 14.14
N THR A 58 -1.53 -10.75 15.37
CA THR A 58 -0.53 -11.65 15.98
C THR A 58 -0.71 -13.11 15.62
N GLU A 59 -1.92 -13.55 15.31
CA GLU A 59 -2.17 -14.97 15.05
C GLU A 59 -2.98 -15.18 13.78
N ALA A 60 -2.60 -14.49 12.71
CA ALA A 60 -3.31 -14.64 11.46
C ALA A 60 -2.68 -15.71 10.59
N THR A 61 -3.51 -16.52 9.94
CA THR A 61 -3.06 -17.34 8.84
C THR A 61 -2.97 -16.44 7.61
N VAL A 62 -1.76 -16.32 7.06
CA VAL A 62 -1.55 -15.46 5.90
C VAL A 62 -1.40 -16.31 4.65
N PRO A 63 -1.85 -15.80 3.50
CA PRO A 63 -1.63 -16.53 2.25
C PRO A 63 -0.13 -16.58 1.91
N GLU A 64 0.29 -17.70 1.33
CA GLU A 64 1.63 -17.79 0.80
C GLU A 64 1.61 -17.19 -0.59
N VAL A 65 2.27 -16.06 -0.76
CA VAL A 65 2.31 -15.37 -2.04
C VAL A 65 3.76 -15.09 -2.38
N HIS A 66 4.19 -15.60 -3.52
CA HIS A 66 5.60 -15.53 -3.93
C HIS A 66 5.81 -14.68 -5.17
N ASP A 67 4.78 -14.05 -5.70
CA ASP A 67 4.93 -13.25 -6.90
C ASP A 67 4.08 -11.98 -6.80
N PRO A 68 4.48 -10.92 -7.54
CA PRO A 68 3.80 -9.62 -7.41
C PRO A 68 2.37 -9.61 -7.94
N VAL A 69 2.07 -10.40 -8.95
CA VAL A 69 0.69 -10.47 -9.47
C VAL A 69 -0.20 -11.16 -8.44
N GLY A 70 0.31 -12.22 -7.83
CA GLY A 70 -0.44 -12.96 -6.82
C GLY A 70 -0.85 -12.10 -5.65
N VAL A 71 0.07 -11.25 -5.16
CA VAL A 71 -0.27 -10.41 -4.00
C VAL A 71 -1.35 -9.40 -4.35
N LEU A 72 -1.31 -8.85 -5.56
CA LEU A 72 -2.34 -7.89 -5.97
C LEU A 72 -3.71 -8.55 -6.10
N ARG A 73 -3.74 -9.82 -6.48
CA ARG A 73 -5.00 -10.56 -6.61
C ARG A 73 -5.57 -10.99 -5.26
N VAL A 74 -4.72 -11.14 -4.25
CA VAL A 74 -5.15 -11.48 -2.91
C VAL A 74 -5.77 -10.29 -2.20
N LEU A 75 -5.34 -9.09 -2.56
CA LEU A 75 -5.72 -7.88 -1.83
C LEU A 75 -7.23 -7.70 -1.64
N PRO A 76 -8.09 -7.91 -2.65
CA PRO A 76 -9.52 -7.72 -2.42
C PRO A 76 -10.12 -8.64 -1.37
N THR A 77 -9.48 -9.79 -1.11
CA THR A 77 -9.98 -10.72 -0.10
C THR A 77 -9.71 -10.23 1.31
N LEU A 78 -8.82 -9.24 1.46
CA LEU A 78 -8.50 -8.65 2.77
C LEU A 78 -9.51 -7.58 3.17
N ALA A 79 -10.22 -7.02 2.20
CA ALA A 79 -11.26 -6.04 2.46
C ALA A 79 -12.52 -6.81 2.83
N LEU A 80 -12.75 -6.98 4.13
CA LEU A 80 -13.76 -7.88 4.63
C LEU A 80 -15.17 -7.35 4.40
N PRO A 81 -16.10 -8.23 4.04
CA PRO A 81 -17.49 -7.83 3.83
C PRO A 81 -18.22 -7.43 5.10
N GLU A 82 -17.64 -7.65 6.26
CA GLU A 82 -18.24 -7.29 7.52
C GLU A 82 -18.65 -5.82 7.59
N SER A 83 -17.86 -4.96 6.97
CA SER A 83 -18.20 -3.55 6.94
C SER A 83 -19.45 -3.26 6.12
N LEU A 84 -19.78 -4.14 5.19
CA LEU A 84 -20.99 -4.00 4.39
C LEU A 84 -22.21 -4.45 5.16
N GLU A 85 -22.05 -5.44 6.01
CA GLU A 85 -23.15 -5.98 6.81
C GLU A 85 -23.62 -5.00 7.88
N THR A 86 -22.70 -4.20 8.39
CA THR A 86 -23.05 -3.25 9.44
C THR A 86 -23.58 -1.93 8.89
N GLY A 87 -23.55 -1.76 7.56
CA GLY A 87 -24.02 -0.53 6.95
C GLY A 87 -23.07 0.64 7.12
N THR A 88 -21.88 0.41 7.68
CA THR A 88 -20.86 1.45 7.82
C THR A 88 -20.01 1.53 6.56
N SER A 89 -19.22 2.60 6.46
CA SER A 89 -18.26 2.72 5.37
C SER A 89 -17.22 1.60 5.44
N PRO A 90 -16.74 1.11 4.30
CA PRO A 90 -15.68 0.10 4.33
C PRO A 90 -14.47 0.57 5.10
N ALA A 91 -13.86 -0.32 5.85
CA ALA A 91 -12.64 -0.01 6.58
C ALA A 91 -11.50 0.24 5.58
N THR A 92 -10.59 1.11 5.97
CA THR A 92 -9.42 1.41 5.14
C THR A 92 -8.43 0.26 5.21
N THR A 93 -8.01 -0.22 4.04
CA THR A 93 -7.02 -1.29 3.92
C THR A 93 -5.82 -0.77 3.13
N LEU A 94 -4.63 -0.98 3.67
CA LEU A 94 -3.38 -0.60 3.01
C LEU A 94 -2.59 -1.85 2.66
N LEU A 95 -2.10 -1.92 1.43
CA LEU A 95 -1.10 -2.91 1.04
C LEU A 95 0.20 -2.18 0.80
N VAL A 96 1.21 -2.45 1.61
CA VAL A 96 2.52 -1.82 1.53
C VAL A 96 3.46 -2.73 0.77
N LEU A 97 4.11 -2.19 -0.25
CA LEU A 97 4.95 -2.95 -1.17
C LEU A 97 6.35 -2.36 -1.25
N PRO A 98 7.24 -2.73 -0.30
CA PRO A 98 8.63 -2.24 -0.36
C PRO A 98 9.34 -2.71 -1.62
N ASN A 99 10.02 -1.79 -2.29
CA ASN A 99 10.82 -2.07 -3.48
C ASN A 99 10.04 -2.70 -4.63
N PHE A 100 8.75 -2.47 -4.69
CA PHE A 100 7.90 -3.03 -5.74
C PHE A 100 8.24 -2.47 -7.13
N HIS A 101 8.95 -1.36 -7.19
CA HIS A 101 9.35 -0.77 -8.47
C HIS A 101 10.16 -1.74 -9.32
N ARG A 102 10.80 -2.71 -8.68
CA ARG A 102 11.60 -3.69 -9.42
C ARG A 102 10.77 -4.64 -10.25
N PHE A 103 9.48 -4.73 -9.99
CA PHE A 103 8.58 -5.61 -10.74
C PHE A 103 7.84 -4.88 -11.86
N LEU A 104 8.00 -3.57 -11.98
CA LEU A 104 7.20 -2.76 -12.91
C LEU A 104 7.72 -2.78 -14.34
N GLN A 105 8.68 -3.63 -14.63
CA GLN A 105 9.09 -3.90 -16.00
C GLN A 105 8.20 -4.94 -16.67
N SER A 106 7.43 -5.66 -15.87
CA SER A 106 6.50 -6.65 -16.37
C SER A 106 5.17 -5.99 -16.72
N TYR A 107 4.73 -6.16 -17.95
CA TYR A 107 3.45 -5.59 -18.38
C TYR A 107 2.29 -6.17 -17.58
N GLU A 108 2.36 -7.46 -17.25
CA GLU A 108 1.31 -8.09 -16.45
C GLU A 108 1.18 -7.45 -15.08
N VAL A 109 2.32 -7.16 -14.45
CA VAL A 109 2.31 -6.51 -13.13
C VAL A 109 1.73 -5.11 -13.23
N VAL A 110 2.13 -4.34 -14.24
CA VAL A 110 1.64 -2.98 -14.43
C VAL A 110 0.12 -2.99 -14.65
N GLN A 111 -0.35 -3.89 -15.49
CA GLN A 111 -1.77 -3.98 -15.79
C GLN A 111 -2.59 -4.38 -14.57
N THR A 112 -2.11 -5.38 -13.82
CA THR A 112 -2.78 -5.83 -12.61
C THR A 112 -2.80 -4.73 -11.56
N LEU A 113 -1.70 -4.01 -11.43
CA LEU A 113 -1.62 -2.90 -10.48
C LEU A 113 -2.59 -1.78 -10.84
N PHE A 114 -2.67 -1.46 -12.13
CA PHE A 114 -3.62 -0.46 -12.61
C PHE A 114 -5.06 -0.84 -12.22
N GLN A 115 -5.42 -2.09 -12.46
CA GLN A 115 -6.76 -2.56 -12.14
C GLN A 115 -7.02 -2.55 -10.64
N THR A 116 -6.03 -2.94 -9.85
CA THR A 116 -6.15 -2.97 -8.39
C THR A 116 -6.38 -1.57 -7.83
N VAL A 117 -5.60 -0.60 -8.29
CA VAL A 117 -5.70 0.78 -7.81
C VAL A 117 -7.04 1.38 -8.24
N THR A 118 -7.45 1.13 -9.47
CA THR A 118 -8.72 1.67 -9.97
C THR A 118 -9.92 1.09 -9.24
N ALA A 119 -9.92 -0.22 -9.03
CA ALA A 119 -11.02 -0.89 -8.32
C ALA A 119 -11.03 -0.55 -6.83
N GLY A 120 -9.87 -0.22 -6.28
CA GLY A 120 -9.73 0.05 -4.86
C GLY A 120 -10.51 1.25 -4.38
N LYS A 121 -10.83 2.18 -5.26
CA LYS A 121 -11.52 3.41 -4.88
C LYS A 121 -12.88 3.16 -4.24
N GLN A 122 -13.58 2.13 -4.69
CA GLN A 122 -14.90 1.81 -4.16
C GLN A 122 -14.84 1.04 -2.83
N ARG A 123 -13.69 0.41 -2.55
CA ARG A 123 -13.54 -0.45 -1.37
C ARG A 123 -12.58 0.11 -0.33
N ARG A 124 -12.06 1.28 -0.56
CA ARG A 124 -11.04 1.89 0.29
C ARG A 124 -9.83 0.98 0.47
N ILE A 125 -9.36 0.44 -0.64
CA ILE A 125 -8.14 -0.35 -0.70
C ILE A 125 -7.05 0.51 -1.32
N PHE A 126 -5.96 0.69 -0.60
CA PHE A 126 -4.88 1.58 -0.99
C PHE A 126 -3.60 0.79 -1.18
N VAL A 127 -2.94 1.01 -2.30
CA VAL A 127 -1.65 0.40 -2.58
C VAL A 127 -0.56 1.43 -2.32
N VAL A 128 0.39 1.09 -1.47
CA VAL A 128 1.47 1.99 -1.08
C VAL A 128 2.80 1.36 -1.49
N ILE A 129 3.46 1.95 -2.46
CA ILE A 129 4.77 1.47 -2.92
C ILE A 129 5.86 2.29 -2.24
N LEU A 130 6.85 1.61 -1.67
CA LEU A 130 8.01 2.24 -1.08
C LEU A 130 9.21 2.01 -2.00
N SER A 131 9.82 3.09 -2.49
CA SER A 131 10.88 2.95 -3.49
C SER A 131 11.82 4.13 -3.44
N PRO A 132 13.13 3.93 -3.64
CA PRO A 132 14.03 5.07 -3.78
C PRO A 132 13.89 5.78 -5.12
N ALA A 133 13.28 5.11 -6.11
CA ALA A 133 13.10 5.66 -7.45
C ALA A 133 11.70 6.25 -7.61
N THR A 134 11.57 7.23 -8.50
CA THR A 134 10.28 7.85 -8.78
C THR A 134 9.85 7.62 -10.22
N GLN A 135 10.41 6.63 -10.89
CA GLN A 135 10.07 6.33 -12.27
C GLN A 135 8.82 5.47 -12.34
N VAL A 136 7.69 6.14 -12.43
CA VAL A 136 6.40 5.48 -12.51
C VAL A 136 6.12 5.18 -13.98
N PRO A 137 5.72 3.95 -14.32
CA PRO A 137 5.33 3.65 -15.70
C PRO A 137 4.24 4.57 -16.20
N VAL A 138 4.29 4.90 -17.49
CA VAL A 138 3.34 5.82 -18.10
C VAL A 138 1.89 5.43 -17.82
N GLU A 139 1.60 4.14 -17.86
CA GLU A 139 0.25 3.62 -17.60
C GLU A 139 -0.25 3.92 -16.20
N LEU A 140 0.66 4.16 -15.27
CA LEU A 140 0.31 4.36 -13.87
C LEU A 140 0.45 5.81 -13.41
N GLU A 141 0.94 6.71 -14.25
CA GLU A 141 1.22 8.09 -13.85
C GLU A 141 0.02 8.81 -13.25
N LYS A 142 -1.16 8.59 -13.79
CA LYS A 142 -2.37 9.25 -13.30
C LYS A 142 -3.00 8.53 -12.12
N GLN A 143 -2.51 7.33 -11.82
CA GLN A 143 -3.08 6.52 -10.75
C GLN A 143 -2.31 6.66 -9.43
N PHE A 144 -1.10 7.20 -9.47
CA PHE A 144 -0.25 7.29 -8.30
C PHE A 144 0.12 8.73 -7.97
N VAL A 145 0.07 9.03 -6.68
CA VAL A 145 0.60 10.28 -6.13
C VAL A 145 1.95 9.98 -5.53
N ILE A 146 2.93 10.84 -5.80
CA ILE A 146 4.28 10.65 -5.26
C ILE A 146 4.43 11.47 -3.99
N ILE A 147 4.82 10.81 -2.91
CA ILE A 147 5.09 11.42 -1.62
C ILE A 147 6.55 11.24 -1.31
N GLU A 148 7.22 12.30 -0.92
CA GLU A 148 8.63 12.23 -0.54
C GLU A 148 8.76 11.97 0.95
N HIS A 149 9.51 10.93 1.31
CA HIS A 149 9.82 10.62 2.69
C HIS A 149 11.12 11.30 3.06
N SER A 150 11.01 12.41 3.75
CA SER A 150 12.18 13.17 4.16
C SER A 150 12.73 12.61 5.46
N LEU A 151 14.03 12.33 5.46
CA LEU A 151 14.70 11.94 6.69
C LEU A 151 14.90 13.15 7.58
N PRO A 152 14.94 12.96 8.90
CA PRO A 152 15.21 14.07 9.79
C PRO A 152 16.55 14.71 9.43
N THR A 153 16.56 16.04 9.31
CA THR A 153 17.79 16.73 9.05
C THR A 153 18.60 16.84 10.33
N ARG A 154 19.89 16.72 10.16
CA ARG A 154 20.79 16.94 11.27
C ARG A 154 21.30 18.34 11.20
N GLU A 155 21.10 19.03 12.25
CA GLU A 155 21.58 20.38 12.36
C GLU A 155 22.58 20.52 13.47
#